data_21a6a09db617f2fdc9a5798d9fbead5b
#
_entry.id   21a6a09db617f2fdc9a5798d9fbead5b
#
_cell.length_a   1.000
_cell.length_b   1.000
_cell.length_c   1.000
_cell.angle_alpha   90.00
_cell.angle_beta   90.00
_cell.angle_gamma   90.00
#
_symmetry.space_group_name_H-M   'P 1'
#
loop_
_entity.id
_entity.type
_entity.pdbx_description
1 polymer ?
#
loop_
_entity_poly.entity_id
_entity_poly.type
_entity_poly.pdbx_seq_one_letter_code
_entity_poly.pdbx_strand_id
1 'polypeptide(L)'
;MKSVYRNLLIALGVFLALFVLLVLVAAGYELAATLLGFVYCCIILFLFLRWLFRQYRSMVNLKNEKAKTELLHLKSQVNPHFFFNMLNNLYGLVRQDATQAQELILKLSDLMRYSIYEGQKEEVTLEEEVAYLKNYIALHKMRYHKQIAIRMNMHLQNKGYKVMPLLFIILLENAFKHGVENLRENAFVSIHMANGANEIHFEVINNYDASAISETEGIGLKNLKRRLELVYPNKHSLSFSDTDNTYKAKLVLQL
;
A
#
# COMPACT_ATOMS: atom_id res chain seq x y z
N MET A 1 -10.51 -32.34 17.23
CA MET A 1 -10.62 -33.81 17.25
C MET A 1 -9.76 -34.52 16.19
N LYS A 2 -9.89 -34.27 14.89
CA LYS A 2 -9.10 -34.98 13.81
C LYS A 2 -7.57 -34.92 13.99
N SER A 3 -7.01 -33.86 14.55
CA SER A 3 -5.55 -33.72 14.79
C SER A 3 -5.04 -34.65 15.92
N VAL A 4 -5.81 -34.80 16.99
CA VAL A 4 -5.44 -35.67 18.15
C VAL A 4 -5.44 -37.15 17.75
N TYR A 5 -6.47 -37.61 17.02
CA TYR A 5 -6.54 -38.99 16.52
C TYR A 5 -5.40 -39.29 15.55
N ARG A 6 -5.01 -38.36 14.71
CA ARG A 6 -3.87 -38.52 13.80
C ARG A 6 -2.55 -38.66 14.55
N ASN A 7 -2.33 -37.87 15.60
CA ASN A 7 -1.13 -37.93 16.41
C ASN A 7 -1.07 -39.24 17.22
N LEU A 8 -2.20 -39.72 17.72
CA LEU A 8 -2.30 -40.99 18.42
C LEU A 8 -1.99 -42.17 17.49
N LEU A 9 -2.52 -42.17 16.25
CA LEU A 9 -2.22 -43.19 15.25
C LEU A 9 -0.73 -43.21 14.87
N ILE A 10 -0.09 -42.05 14.75
CA ILE A 10 1.35 -41.97 14.49
C ILE A 10 2.14 -42.51 15.65
N ALA A 11 1.80 -42.16 16.90
CA ALA A 11 2.47 -42.69 18.09
C ALA A 11 2.34 -44.19 18.20
N LEU A 12 1.16 -44.75 17.92
CA LEU A 12 0.91 -46.20 17.93
C LEU A 12 1.73 -46.90 16.84
N GLY A 13 1.82 -46.32 15.62
CA GLY A 13 2.66 -46.85 14.53
C GLY A 13 4.15 -46.87 14.89
N VAL A 14 4.65 -45.80 15.53
CA VAL A 14 6.03 -45.72 16.04
C VAL A 14 6.31 -46.82 17.05
N PHE A 15 5.41 -47.00 18.02
CA PHE A 15 5.55 -48.01 19.06
C PHE A 15 5.57 -49.44 18.49
N LEU A 16 4.64 -49.73 17.54
CA LEU A 16 4.56 -51.03 16.87
C LEU A 16 5.85 -51.36 16.09
N ALA A 17 6.39 -50.40 15.37
CA ALA A 17 7.61 -50.57 14.58
C ALA A 17 8.85 -50.85 15.48
N LEU A 18 8.96 -50.11 16.59
CA LEU A 18 10.01 -50.37 17.60
C LEU A 18 9.87 -51.77 18.23
N PHE A 19 8.65 -52.22 18.52
CA PHE A 19 8.37 -53.52 19.07
C PHE A 19 8.79 -54.65 18.10
N VAL A 20 8.41 -54.53 16.81
CA VAL A 20 8.81 -55.48 15.75
C VAL A 20 10.34 -55.55 15.62
N LEU A 21 11.02 -54.40 15.66
CA LEU A 21 12.48 -54.33 15.59
C LEU A 21 13.14 -55.10 16.76
N LEU A 22 12.62 -54.92 17.97
CA LEU A 22 13.10 -55.57 19.17
C LEU A 22 12.92 -57.10 19.13
N VAL A 23 11.79 -57.59 18.63
CA VAL A 23 11.49 -59.01 18.44
C VAL A 23 12.43 -59.65 17.41
N LEU A 24 12.72 -58.95 16.29
CA LEU A 24 13.64 -59.45 15.27
C LEU A 24 15.09 -59.58 15.79
N VAL A 25 15.54 -58.60 16.58
CA VAL A 25 16.88 -58.70 17.23
C VAL A 25 16.94 -59.85 18.23
N ALA A 26 15.91 -60.02 19.06
CA ALA A 26 15.83 -61.11 20.02
C ALA A 26 15.76 -62.49 19.36
N ALA A 27 15.23 -62.60 18.15
CA ALA A 27 15.15 -63.81 17.35
C ALA A 27 16.44 -64.12 16.54
N GLY A 28 17.50 -63.31 16.66
CA GLY A 28 18.77 -63.49 15.95
C GLY A 28 18.80 -63.02 14.50
N TYR A 29 17.81 -62.29 14.01
CA TYR A 29 17.74 -61.72 12.64
C TYR A 29 18.39 -60.34 12.57
N GLU A 30 19.66 -60.19 12.94
CA GLU A 30 20.34 -58.89 13.07
C GLU A 30 20.36 -58.08 11.77
N LEU A 31 20.63 -58.72 10.62
CA LEU A 31 20.66 -58.05 9.33
C LEU A 31 19.28 -57.50 8.94
N ALA A 32 18.21 -58.26 9.14
CA ALA A 32 16.83 -57.82 8.84
C ALA A 32 16.41 -56.67 9.77
N ALA A 33 16.80 -56.72 11.05
CA ALA A 33 16.52 -55.66 12.01
C ALA A 33 17.21 -54.34 11.64
N THR A 34 18.49 -54.38 11.21
CA THR A 34 19.23 -53.16 10.79
C THR A 34 18.67 -52.53 9.53
N LEU A 35 18.30 -53.35 8.52
CA LEU A 35 17.65 -52.84 7.28
C LEU A 35 16.31 -52.20 7.58
N LEU A 36 15.44 -52.84 8.37
CA LEU A 36 14.15 -52.27 8.77
C LEU A 36 14.31 -50.96 9.58
N GLY A 37 15.28 -50.92 10.50
CA GLY A 37 15.61 -49.73 11.27
C GLY A 37 16.03 -48.57 10.38
N PHE A 38 16.86 -48.83 9.37
CA PHE A 38 17.27 -47.80 8.40
C PHE A 38 16.08 -47.26 7.59
N VAL A 39 15.23 -48.12 7.03
CA VAL A 39 14.03 -47.73 6.33
C VAL A 39 13.11 -46.89 7.21
N TYR A 40 12.94 -47.29 8.46
CA TYR A 40 12.12 -46.57 9.43
C TYR A 40 12.66 -45.16 9.72
N CYS A 41 13.98 -45.03 9.92
CA CYS A 41 14.64 -43.73 10.09
C CYS A 41 14.44 -42.85 8.85
N CYS A 42 14.55 -43.39 7.64
CA CYS A 42 14.30 -42.65 6.41
C CYS A 42 12.84 -42.14 6.31
N ILE A 43 11.87 -42.96 6.70
CA ILE A 43 10.45 -42.57 6.73
C ILE A 43 10.22 -41.43 7.75
N ILE A 44 10.78 -41.56 8.96
CA ILE A 44 10.65 -40.52 9.98
C ILE A 44 11.28 -39.20 9.48
N LEU A 45 12.49 -39.27 8.93
CA LEU A 45 13.18 -38.10 8.38
C LEU A 45 12.35 -37.44 7.27
N PHE A 46 11.79 -38.24 6.34
CA PHE A 46 10.94 -37.75 5.28
C PHE A 46 9.68 -37.06 5.83
N LEU A 47 8.99 -37.66 6.81
CA LEU A 47 7.80 -37.09 7.43
C LEU A 47 8.12 -35.79 8.19
N PHE A 48 9.27 -35.76 8.87
CA PHE A 48 9.77 -34.59 9.58
C PHE A 48 10.08 -33.44 8.61
N LEU A 49 10.81 -33.70 7.52
CA LEU A 49 11.11 -32.70 6.49
C LEU A 49 9.83 -32.19 5.82
N ARG A 50 8.89 -33.09 5.53
CA ARG A 50 7.57 -32.71 4.98
C ARG A 50 6.77 -31.84 5.96
N TRP A 51 6.83 -32.12 7.25
CA TRP A 51 6.21 -31.30 8.29
C TRP A 51 6.86 -29.93 8.38
N LEU A 52 8.20 -29.84 8.42
CA LEU A 52 8.95 -28.58 8.40
C LEU A 52 8.59 -27.72 7.17
N PHE A 53 8.55 -28.35 5.99
CA PHE A 53 8.19 -27.66 4.76
C PHE A 53 6.76 -27.09 4.80
N ARG A 54 5.83 -27.85 5.38
CA ARG A 54 4.44 -27.37 5.59
C ARG A 54 4.39 -26.19 6.55
N GLN A 55 5.13 -26.25 7.66
CA GLN A 55 5.20 -25.13 8.62
C GLN A 55 5.78 -23.87 7.98
N TYR A 56 6.87 -24.04 7.24
CA TYR A 56 7.50 -22.94 6.51
C TYR A 56 6.53 -22.30 5.52
N ARG A 57 5.85 -23.09 4.68
CA ARG A 57 4.82 -22.57 3.75
C ARG A 57 3.68 -21.86 4.47
N SER A 58 3.19 -22.42 5.55
CA SER A 58 2.12 -21.81 6.34
C SER A 58 2.54 -20.45 6.91
N MET A 59 3.77 -20.34 7.40
CA MET A 59 4.34 -19.09 7.92
C MET A 59 4.46 -18.02 6.81
N VAL A 60 4.95 -18.41 5.62
CA VAL A 60 5.06 -17.49 4.47
C VAL A 60 3.68 -17.01 4.04
N ASN A 61 2.70 -17.91 3.93
CA ASN A 61 1.33 -17.55 3.55
C ASN A 61 0.70 -16.58 4.55
N LEU A 62 0.84 -16.84 5.86
CA LEU A 62 0.35 -15.94 6.90
C LEU A 62 0.98 -14.55 6.83
N LYS A 63 2.29 -14.46 6.55
CA LYS A 63 2.97 -13.17 6.36
C LYS A 63 2.40 -12.42 5.15
N ASN A 64 2.19 -13.12 4.03
CA ASN A 64 1.64 -12.52 2.81
C ASN A 64 0.19 -12.06 3.01
N GLU A 65 -0.66 -12.86 3.66
CA GLU A 65 -2.04 -12.48 3.99
C GLU A 65 -2.09 -11.27 4.92
N LYS A 66 -1.21 -11.23 5.93
CA LYS A 66 -1.11 -10.08 6.82
C LYS A 66 -0.70 -8.81 6.07
N ALA A 67 0.30 -8.89 5.20
CA ALA A 67 0.75 -7.76 4.38
C ALA A 67 -0.37 -7.28 3.43
N LYS A 68 -1.10 -8.22 2.81
CA LYS A 68 -2.25 -7.89 1.94
C LYS A 68 -3.37 -7.20 2.71
N THR A 69 -3.71 -7.70 3.89
CA THR A 69 -4.75 -7.09 4.75
C THR A 69 -4.34 -5.71 5.23
N GLU A 70 -3.07 -5.54 5.64
CA GLU A 70 -2.52 -4.24 6.03
C GLU A 70 -2.59 -3.25 4.87
N LEU A 71 -2.20 -3.67 3.65
CA LEU A 71 -2.26 -2.84 2.46
C LEU A 71 -3.70 -2.40 2.12
N LEU A 72 -4.67 -3.32 2.21
CA LEU A 72 -6.09 -3.00 2.00
C LEU A 72 -6.60 -1.98 3.03
N HIS A 73 -6.23 -2.14 4.29
CA HIS A 73 -6.56 -1.18 5.34
C HIS A 73 -5.95 0.21 5.06
N LEU A 74 -4.69 0.26 4.65
CA LEU A 74 -4.03 1.51 4.27
C LEU A 74 -4.66 2.18 3.04
N LYS A 75 -5.12 1.39 2.06
CA LYS A 75 -5.83 1.89 0.86
C LYS A 75 -7.23 2.44 1.19
N SER A 76 -7.93 1.87 2.17
CA SER A 76 -9.29 2.28 2.53
C SER A 76 -9.39 3.62 3.27
N GLN A 77 -8.27 4.23 3.63
CA GLN A 77 -8.23 5.53 4.30
C GLN A 77 -8.45 6.68 3.30
N VAL A 78 -9.62 6.70 2.67
CA VAL A 78 -10.09 7.88 1.92
C VAL A 78 -10.22 9.03 2.92
N ASN A 79 -9.77 10.23 2.54
CA ASN A 79 -9.85 11.40 3.40
C ASN A 79 -11.31 11.90 3.55
N PRO A 80 -12.06 11.50 4.59
CA PRO A 80 -13.48 11.87 4.72
C PRO A 80 -13.66 13.38 4.86
N HIS A 81 -12.72 14.06 5.50
CA HIS A 81 -12.75 15.50 5.73
C HIS A 81 -12.73 16.28 4.40
N PHE A 82 -11.96 15.83 3.41
CA PHE A 82 -11.98 16.43 2.08
C PHE A 82 -13.38 16.36 1.47
N PHE A 83 -14.03 15.20 1.49
CA PHE A 83 -15.36 15.01 0.92
C PHE A 83 -16.41 15.85 1.63
N PHE A 84 -16.40 15.89 2.96
CA PHE A 84 -17.32 16.76 3.73
C PHE A 84 -17.13 18.23 3.39
N ASN A 85 -15.90 18.69 3.21
CA ASN A 85 -15.61 20.06 2.82
C ASN A 85 -16.12 20.39 1.40
N MET A 86 -15.99 19.42 0.45
CA MET A 86 -16.54 19.59 -0.89
C MET A 86 -18.09 19.65 -0.88
N LEU A 87 -18.75 18.80 -0.08
CA LEU A 87 -20.21 18.82 0.07
C LEU A 87 -20.70 20.14 0.70
N ASN A 88 -19.99 20.69 1.68
CA ASN A 88 -20.31 21.98 2.27
C ASN A 88 -20.14 23.12 1.26
N ASN A 89 -19.10 23.07 0.43
CA ASN A 89 -18.91 24.03 -0.65
C ASN A 89 -20.02 23.94 -1.69
N LEU A 90 -20.40 22.71 -2.07
CA LEU A 90 -21.51 22.45 -2.99
C LEU A 90 -22.82 23.07 -2.47
N TYR A 91 -23.12 22.88 -1.19
CA TYR A 91 -24.32 23.47 -0.58
C TYR A 91 -24.36 24.99 -0.72
N GLY A 92 -23.21 25.66 -0.56
CA GLY A 92 -23.11 27.11 -0.81
C GLY A 92 -23.30 27.49 -2.28
N LEU A 93 -22.72 26.73 -3.21
CA LEU A 93 -22.76 27.02 -4.65
C LEU A 93 -24.12 26.81 -5.29
N VAL A 94 -24.94 25.87 -4.80
CA VAL A 94 -26.27 25.58 -5.41
C VAL A 94 -27.15 26.84 -5.57
N ARG A 95 -27.03 27.79 -4.65
CA ARG A 95 -27.80 29.04 -4.70
C ARG A 95 -27.12 30.18 -5.47
N GLN A 96 -25.79 30.12 -5.59
CA GLN A 96 -24.97 31.18 -6.16
C GLN A 96 -24.70 30.96 -7.64
N ASP A 97 -24.32 29.75 -8.01
CA ASP A 97 -23.97 29.32 -9.36
C ASP A 97 -24.33 27.85 -9.57
N ALA A 98 -25.52 27.59 -10.09
CA ALA A 98 -26.01 26.23 -10.33
C ALA A 98 -25.14 25.48 -11.36
N THR A 99 -24.55 26.18 -12.33
CA THR A 99 -23.68 25.54 -13.34
C THR A 99 -22.38 25.06 -12.71
N GLN A 100 -21.77 25.92 -11.90
CA GLN A 100 -20.55 25.52 -11.15
C GLN A 100 -20.85 24.42 -10.14
N ALA A 101 -22.02 24.43 -9.49
CA ALA A 101 -22.45 23.36 -8.59
C ALA A 101 -22.58 22.00 -9.31
N GLN A 102 -23.17 22.00 -10.54
CA GLN A 102 -23.25 20.77 -11.35
C GLN A 102 -21.87 20.26 -11.75
N GLU A 103 -20.95 21.13 -12.15
CA GLU A 103 -19.58 20.74 -12.48
C GLU A 103 -18.86 20.15 -11.26
N LEU A 104 -19.03 20.75 -10.06
CA LEU A 104 -18.50 20.24 -8.81
C LEU A 104 -19.01 18.82 -8.50
N ILE A 105 -20.33 18.58 -8.68
CA ILE A 105 -20.93 17.24 -8.48
C ILE A 105 -20.30 16.21 -9.38
N LEU A 106 -20.14 16.50 -10.67
CA LEU A 106 -19.55 15.56 -11.63
C LEU A 106 -18.10 15.23 -11.27
N LYS A 107 -17.28 16.24 -11.02
CA LYS A 107 -15.87 16.05 -10.65
C LYS A 107 -15.74 15.29 -9.32
N LEU A 108 -16.59 15.59 -8.33
CA LEU A 108 -16.61 14.91 -7.04
C LEU A 108 -17.01 13.43 -7.22
N SER A 109 -18.02 13.16 -8.05
CA SER A 109 -18.48 11.81 -8.37
C SER A 109 -17.38 10.97 -9.03
N ASP A 110 -16.63 11.55 -9.98
CA ASP A 110 -15.52 10.89 -10.65
C ASP A 110 -14.39 10.58 -9.67
N LEU A 111 -14.06 11.52 -8.79
CA LEU A 111 -13.04 11.34 -7.77
C LEU A 111 -13.43 10.26 -6.75
N MET A 112 -14.70 10.24 -6.31
CA MET A 112 -15.23 9.19 -5.43
C MET A 112 -15.22 7.82 -6.12
N ARG A 113 -15.67 7.75 -7.38
CA ARG A 113 -15.66 6.52 -8.17
C ARG A 113 -14.27 5.94 -8.27
N TYR A 114 -13.28 6.76 -8.64
CA TYR A 114 -11.89 6.33 -8.68
C TYR A 114 -11.40 5.81 -7.32
N SER A 115 -11.64 6.55 -6.25
CA SER A 115 -11.21 6.17 -4.91
C SER A 115 -11.82 4.84 -4.44
N ILE A 116 -13.09 4.58 -4.77
CA ILE A 116 -13.83 3.39 -4.31
C ILE A 116 -13.49 2.17 -5.17
N TYR A 117 -13.43 2.31 -6.50
CA TYR A 117 -13.27 1.17 -7.42
C TYR A 117 -11.82 0.97 -7.85
N GLU A 118 -11.17 2.01 -8.39
CA GLU A 118 -9.80 1.92 -8.86
C GLU A 118 -8.79 1.85 -7.69
N GLY A 119 -9.07 2.55 -6.60
CA GLY A 119 -8.26 2.51 -5.38
C GLY A 119 -8.11 1.13 -4.74
N GLN A 120 -9.03 0.20 -5.02
CA GLN A 120 -8.97 -1.19 -4.53
C GLN A 120 -8.15 -2.12 -5.42
N LYS A 121 -7.92 -1.76 -6.69
CA LYS A 121 -7.12 -2.55 -7.63
C LYS A 121 -5.67 -2.69 -7.15
N GLU A 122 -5.00 -3.73 -7.59
CA GLU A 122 -3.58 -3.91 -7.30
C GLU A 122 -2.77 -2.82 -8.02
N GLU A 123 -3.11 -2.55 -9.29
CA GLU A 123 -2.44 -1.58 -10.15
C GLU A 123 -3.43 -0.82 -11.04
N VAL A 124 -3.08 0.41 -11.36
CA VAL A 124 -3.75 1.29 -12.33
C VAL A 124 -2.72 1.87 -13.29
N THR A 125 -3.15 2.50 -14.39
CA THR A 125 -2.23 3.21 -15.27
C THR A 125 -1.79 4.54 -14.68
N LEU A 126 -0.60 4.99 -15.04
CA LEU A 126 -0.11 6.33 -14.67
C LEU A 126 -1.04 7.43 -15.20
N GLU A 127 -1.69 7.21 -16.35
CA GLU A 127 -2.68 8.13 -16.92
C GLU A 127 -3.90 8.31 -16.01
N GLU A 128 -4.40 7.19 -15.43
CA GLU A 128 -5.52 7.22 -14.48
C GLU A 128 -5.15 7.97 -13.20
N GLU A 129 -3.94 7.76 -12.63
CA GLU A 129 -3.44 8.53 -11.49
C GLU A 129 -3.34 10.04 -11.81
N VAL A 130 -2.80 10.39 -12.99
CA VAL A 130 -2.70 11.79 -13.41
C VAL A 130 -4.07 12.43 -13.60
N ALA A 131 -5.03 11.70 -14.15
CA ALA A 131 -6.42 12.20 -14.28
C ALA A 131 -7.04 12.45 -12.89
N TYR A 132 -6.81 11.57 -11.95
CA TYR A 132 -7.23 11.72 -10.55
C TYR A 132 -6.63 12.98 -9.90
N LEU A 133 -5.32 13.20 -10.03
CA LEU A 133 -4.63 14.39 -9.52
C LEU A 133 -5.20 15.68 -10.13
N LYS A 134 -5.47 15.68 -11.44
CA LYS A 134 -6.09 16.86 -12.13
C LYS A 134 -7.48 17.16 -11.58
N ASN A 135 -8.32 16.15 -11.40
CA ASN A 135 -9.65 16.31 -10.83
C ASN A 135 -9.59 16.82 -9.39
N TYR A 136 -8.68 16.31 -8.57
CA TYR A 136 -8.44 16.78 -7.22
C TYR A 136 -8.05 18.28 -7.18
N ILE A 137 -7.12 18.69 -8.03
CA ILE A 137 -6.69 20.10 -8.16
C ILE A 137 -7.85 20.98 -8.60
N ALA A 138 -8.66 20.54 -9.57
CA ALA A 138 -9.82 21.30 -10.06
C ALA A 138 -10.83 21.53 -8.94
N LEU A 139 -11.14 20.51 -8.13
CA LEU A 139 -12.03 20.64 -6.98
C LEU A 139 -11.50 21.62 -5.93
N HIS A 140 -10.21 21.60 -5.64
CA HIS A 140 -9.60 22.58 -4.74
C HIS A 140 -9.66 24.01 -5.28
N LYS A 141 -9.44 24.22 -6.58
CA LYS A 141 -9.59 25.55 -7.22
C LYS A 141 -11.02 26.09 -7.10
N MET A 142 -12.03 25.23 -7.22
CA MET A 142 -13.43 25.62 -7.05
C MET A 142 -13.80 25.94 -5.59
N ARG A 143 -13.09 25.35 -4.63
CA ARG A 143 -13.33 25.55 -3.19
C ARG A 143 -12.79 26.88 -2.66
N TYR A 144 -11.63 27.29 -3.14
CA TYR A 144 -10.96 28.47 -2.59
C TYR A 144 -11.29 29.73 -3.35
N HIS A 145 -11.83 30.75 -2.65
CA HIS A 145 -12.03 32.11 -3.19
C HIS A 145 -10.72 32.90 -3.28
N LYS A 146 -9.62 32.41 -2.69
CA LYS A 146 -8.29 33.03 -2.77
C LYS A 146 -7.53 32.57 -4.01
N GLN A 147 -6.68 33.44 -4.54
CA GLN A 147 -5.80 33.09 -5.64
C GLN A 147 -4.68 32.14 -5.15
N ILE A 148 -4.61 30.97 -5.78
CA ILE A 148 -3.57 29.97 -5.54
C ILE A 148 -2.81 29.77 -6.83
N ALA A 149 -1.50 29.97 -6.81
CA ALA A 149 -0.64 29.71 -7.96
C ALA A 149 -0.37 28.20 -8.07
N ILE A 150 -1.17 27.49 -8.88
CA ILE A 150 -0.96 26.05 -9.10
C ILE A 150 -0.32 25.83 -10.47
N ARG A 151 0.87 25.27 -10.49
CA ARG A 151 1.61 24.86 -11.69
C ARG A 151 1.70 23.34 -11.75
N MET A 152 1.36 22.74 -12.89
CA MET A 152 1.40 21.30 -13.09
C MET A 152 2.15 20.98 -14.38
N ASN A 153 3.37 20.46 -14.27
CA ASN A 153 4.25 20.10 -15.37
C ASN A 153 4.36 18.58 -15.47
N MET A 154 3.87 18.04 -16.59
CA MET A 154 3.82 16.59 -16.84
C MET A 154 4.62 16.25 -18.09
N HIS A 155 5.72 15.54 -17.93
CA HIS A 155 6.57 15.05 -19.02
C HIS A 155 6.51 13.53 -19.08
N LEU A 156 5.42 12.98 -19.61
CA LEU A 156 5.14 11.56 -19.62
C LEU A 156 5.40 10.98 -21.01
N GLN A 157 6.47 10.18 -21.14
CA GLN A 157 6.80 9.44 -22.37
C GLN A 157 5.88 8.21 -22.54
N ASN A 158 5.59 7.50 -21.45
CA ASN A 158 4.68 6.35 -21.42
C ASN A 158 3.67 6.52 -20.30
N LYS A 159 2.40 6.69 -20.68
CA LYS A 159 1.28 6.84 -19.74
C LYS A 159 0.70 5.50 -19.28
N GLY A 160 1.03 4.42 -19.97
CA GLY A 160 0.53 3.07 -19.69
C GLY A 160 1.24 2.33 -18.57
N TYR A 161 2.29 2.92 -17.97
CA TYR A 161 2.95 2.31 -16.82
C TYR A 161 1.96 2.01 -15.70
N LYS A 162 2.11 0.81 -15.12
CA LYS A 162 1.27 0.35 -14.02
C LYS A 162 1.88 0.79 -12.69
N VAL A 163 1.04 1.39 -11.86
CA VAL A 163 1.41 1.89 -10.52
C VAL A 163 0.33 1.54 -9.51
N MET A 164 0.69 1.49 -8.25
CA MET A 164 -0.28 1.34 -7.18
C MET A 164 -1.22 2.55 -7.14
N PRO A 165 -2.54 2.37 -7.09
CA PRO A 165 -3.51 3.46 -7.06
C PRO A 165 -3.39 4.32 -5.82
N LEU A 166 -3.79 5.60 -5.96
CA LEU A 166 -3.83 6.58 -4.87
C LEU A 166 -2.47 6.77 -4.18
N LEU A 167 -1.38 6.68 -4.94
CA LEU A 167 -0.03 6.81 -4.40
C LEU A 167 0.40 8.27 -4.35
N PHE A 168 0.30 8.98 -5.48
CA PHE A 168 0.79 10.34 -5.65
C PHE A 168 -0.08 11.38 -4.94
N ILE A 169 -1.37 11.08 -4.79
CA ILE A 169 -2.32 12.00 -4.16
C ILE A 169 -1.93 12.35 -2.72
N ILE A 170 -1.29 11.44 -1.98
CA ILE A 170 -0.93 11.66 -0.58
C ILE A 170 0.04 12.84 -0.43
N LEU A 171 0.99 12.98 -1.35
CA LEU A 171 1.92 14.12 -1.35
C LEU A 171 1.20 15.42 -1.74
N LEU A 172 0.28 15.34 -2.67
CA LEU A 172 -0.52 16.49 -3.09
C LEU A 172 -1.48 16.94 -1.99
N GLU A 173 -2.18 16.02 -1.32
CA GLU A 173 -3.03 16.32 -0.14
C GLU A 173 -2.22 17.02 0.96
N ASN A 174 -1.01 16.54 1.22
CA ASN A 174 -0.12 17.14 2.20
C ASN A 174 0.23 18.59 1.85
N ALA A 175 0.52 18.88 0.58
CA ALA A 175 0.81 20.22 0.10
C ALA A 175 -0.39 21.17 0.22
N PHE A 176 -1.61 20.69 -0.08
CA PHE A 176 -2.82 21.50 0.09
C PHE A 176 -3.14 21.75 1.56
N LYS A 177 -3.09 20.73 2.39
CA LYS A 177 -3.43 20.79 3.82
C LYS A 177 -2.48 21.69 4.61
N HIS A 178 -1.19 21.52 4.42
CA HIS A 178 -0.17 22.23 5.22
C HIS A 178 0.34 23.50 4.55
N GLY A 179 0.26 23.61 3.23
CA GLY A 179 0.60 24.81 2.48
C GLY A 179 -0.60 25.72 2.24
N VAL A 180 -1.46 25.31 1.31
CA VAL A 180 -2.53 26.17 0.79
C VAL A 180 -3.57 26.55 1.84
N GLU A 181 -4.02 25.63 2.70
CA GLU A 181 -5.12 25.90 3.66
C GLU A 181 -4.73 26.95 4.68
N ASN A 182 -3.49 26.94 5.16
CA ASN A 182 -3.02 27.81 6.24
C ASN A 182 -2.58 29.21 5.77
N LEU A 183 -2.22 29.36 4.48
CA LEU A 183 -1.80 30.65 3.94
C LEU A 183 -3.00 31.47 3.50
N ARG A 184 -3.02 32.75 3.87
CA ARG A 184 -4.07 33.70 3.43
C ARG A 184 -3.83 34.22 2.02
N GLU A 185 -2.59 34.49 1.67
CA GLU A 185 -2.14 35.07 0.41
C GLU A 185 -0.89 34.37 -0.11
N ASN A 186 -0.61 34.54 -1.39
CA ASN A 186 0.61 34.03 -2.05
C ASN A 186 0.83 32.53 -1.92
N ALA A 187 -0.25 31.75 -1.72
CA ALA A 187 -0.15 30.30 -1.69
C ALA A 187 0.23 29.76 -3.08
N PHE A 188 1.22 28.87 -3.12
CA PHE A 188 1.56 28.18 -4.36
C PHE A 188 1.75 26.68 -4.16
N VAL A 189 1.44 25.91 -5.20
CA VAL A 189 1.78 24.48 -5.32
C VAL A 189 2.34 24.25 -6.71
N SER A 190 3.54 23.70 -6.79
CA SER A 190 4.17 23.26 -8.04
C SER A 190 4.30 21.75 -8.05
N ILE A 191 3.78 21.12 -9.10
CA ILE A 191 3.72 19.68 -9.26
C ILE A 191 4.51 19.32 -10.50
N HIS A 192 5.47 18.42 -10.38
CA HIS A 192 6.27 17.91 -11.48
C HIS A 192 6.16 16.39 -11.52
N MET A 193 5.82 15.85 -12.68
CA MET A 193 5.85 14.42 -12.92
C MET A 193 6.54 14.14 -14.24
N ALA A 194 7.52 13.23 -14.20
CA ALA A 194 8.21 12.76 -15.38
C ALA A 194 8.42 11.26 -15.29
N ASN A 195 8.43 10.57 -16.42
CA ASN A 195 8.85 9.20 -16.48
C ASN A 195 9.90 8.99 -17.57
N GLY A 196 10.86 8.11 -17.29
CA GLY A 196 11.85 7.59 -18.24
C GLY A 196 11.57 6.13 -18.60
N ALA A 197 12.60 5.39 -19.00
CA ALA A 197 12.48 4.00 -19.44
C ALA A 197 11.98 3.06 -18.31
N ASN A 198 12.42 3.24 -17.07
CA ASN A 198 12.07 2.38 -15.93
C ASN A 198 11.85 3.16 -14.62
N GLU A 199 11.66 4.48 -14.69
CA GLU A 199 11.50 5.30 -13.50
C GLU A 199 10.37 6.31 -13.66
N ILE A 200 9.69 6.59 -12.55
CA ILE A 200 8.73 7.68 -12.43
C ILE A 200 9.23 8.61 -11.34
N HIS A 201 9.36 9.88 -11.69
CA HIS A 201 9.69 10.96 -10.78
C HIS A 201 8.44 11.79 -10.52
N PHE A 202 8.09 11.97 -9.26
CA PHE A 202 7.00 12.81 -8.83
C PHE A 202 7.47 13.76 -7.74
N GLU A 203 7.25 15.04 -7.94
CA GLU A 203 7.67 16.09 -7.02
C GLU A 203 6.54 17.08 -6.79
N VAL A 204 6.32 17.43 -5.52
CA VAL A 204 5.40 18.47 -5.11
C VAL A 204 6.15 19.47 -4.25
N ILE A 205 6.02 20.75 -4.61
CA ILE A 205 6.64 21.89 -3.92
C ILE A 205 5.51 22.86 -3.53
N ASN A 206 5.49 23.26 -2.27
CA ASN A 206 4.55 24.26 -1.78
C ASN A 206 5.20 25.17 -0.74
N ASN A 207 4.72 26.41 -0.64
CA ASN A 207 5.02 27.24 0.51
C ASN A 207 4.06 26.92 1.68
N TYR A 208 4.45 27.30 2.87
CA TYR A 208 3.67 27.09 4.09
C TYR A 208 3.92 28.21 5.11
N ASP A 209 3.05 28.30 6.12
CA ASP A 209 3.23 29.23 7.25
C ASP A 209 4.06 28.56 8.35
N ALA A 210 5.28 29.05 8.57
CA ALA A 210 6.21 28.50 9.57
C ALA A 210 5.65 28.55 11.01
N SER A 211 4.70 29.44 11.30
CA SER A 211 4.06 29.54 12.60
C SER A 211 3.04 28.41 12.86
N ALA A 212 2.59 27.71 11.81
CA ALA A 212 1.56 26.67 11.85
C ALA A 212 2.12 25.24 11.74
N ILE A 213 3.44 25.06 11.91
CA ILE A 213 4.07 23.73 11.78
C ILE A 213 3.66 22.83 12.96
N SER A 214 3.17 21.65 12.64
CA SER A 214 3.05 20.54 13.59
C SER A 214 4.36 19.74 13.60
N GLU A 215 5.01 19.58 14.75
CA GLU A 215 6.25 18.80 14.90
C GLU A 215 6.10 17.29 14.60
N THR A 216 4.87 16.81 14.45
CA THR A 216 4.62 15.38 14.25
C THR A 216 4.34 15.05 12.78
N GLU A 217 5.07 14.08 12.24
CA GLU A 217 4.79 13.51 10.93
C GLU A 217 3.34 13.01 10.86
N GLY A 218 2.57 13.52 9.88
CA GLY A 218 1.17 13.19 9.72
C GLY A 218 0.96 11.71 9.36
N ILE A 219 -0.19 11.17 9.75
CA ILE A 219 -0.59 9.77 9.48
C ILE A 219 -0.47 9.44 7.98
N GLY A 220 -0.80 10.40 7.10
CA GLY A 220 -0.74 10.21 5.64
C GLY A 220 0.65 9.86 5.14
N LEU A 221 1.70 10.57 5.58
CA LEU A 221 3.07 10.29 5.16
C LEU A 221 3.60 8.98 5.74
N LYS A 222 3.26 8.64 6.98
CA LYS A 222 3.58 7.33 7.57
C LYS A 222 2.96 6.18 6.75
N ASN A 223 1.71 6.34 6.37
CA ASN A 223 0.99 5.37 5.53
C ASN A 223 1.62 5.26 4.14
N LEU A 224 2.01 6.39 3.52
CA LEU A 224 2.71 6.38 2.24
C LEU A 224 4.02 5.60 2.31
N LYS A 225 4.87 5.87 3.31
CA LYS A 225 6.12 5.14 3.52
C LYS A 225 5.86 3.63 3.64
N ARG A 226 4.89 3.26 4.46
CA ARG A 226 4.53 1.85 4.67
C ARG A 226 4.00 1.17 3.40
N ARG A 227 3.19 1.87 2.61
CA ARG A 227 2.70 1.38 1.31
C ARG A 227 3.84 1.17 0.32
N LEU A 228 4.79 2.11 0.27
CA LEU A 228 5.98 2.01 -0.58
C LEU A 228 6.87 0.83 -0.19
N GLU A 229 7.11 0.60 1.09
CA GLU A 229 7.86 -0.56 1.59
C GLU A 229 7.20 -1.90 1.20
N LEU A 230 5.86 -1.97 1.25
CA LEU A 230 5.12 -3.20 0.96
C LEU A 230 5.05 -3.51 -0.54
N VAL A 231 4.88 -2.48 -1.39
CA VAL A 231 4.62 -2.67 -2.84
C VAL A 231 5.88 -2.48 -3.68
N TYR A 232 6.77 -1.57 -3.27
CA TYR A 232 8.02 -1.24 -3.98
C TYR A 232 9.26 -1.47 -3.11
N PRO A 233 9.48 -2.67 -2.54
CA PRO A 233 10.63 -2.93 -1.68
C PRO A 233 11.94 -2.72 -2.46
N ASN A 234 12.81 -1.84 -1.96
CA ASN A 234 14.08 -1.45 -2.60
C ASN A 234 13.94 -0.81 -4.00
N LYS A 235 12.73 -0.44 -4.41
CA LYS A 235 12.40 0.16 -5.71
C LYS A 235 11.80 1.55 -5.58
N HIS A 236 11.99 2.22 -4.46
CA HIS A 236 11.50 3.57 -4.26
C HIS A 236 12.50 4.43 -3.50
N SER A 237 12.43 5.73 -3.71
CA SER A 237 13.07 6.74 -2.89
C SER A 237 12.09 7.84 -2.60
N LEU A 238 11.88 8.14 -1.31
CA LEU A 238 11.01 9.22 -0.85
C LEU A 238 11.84 10.17 0.01
N SER A 239 11.95 11.41 -0.43
CA SER A 239 12.73 12.45 0.25
C SER A 239 11.91 13.72 0.46
N PHE A 240 12.23 14.39 1.54
CA PHE A 240 11.62 15.66 1.93
C PHE A 240 12.73 16.68 2.19
N SER A 241 12.52 17.90 1.77
CA SER A 241 13.39 19.03 2.12
C SER A 241 12.55 20.27 2.42
N ASP A 242 13.07 21.08 3.30
CA ASP A 242 12.46 22.30 3.76
C ASP A 242 13.50 23.41 3.69
N THR A 243 13.22 24.47 2.95
CA THR A 243 14.11 25.62 2.78
C THR A 243 13.27 26.88 2.55
N ASP A 244 13.53 27.93 3.30
CA ASP A 244 12.88 29.24 3.14
C ASP A 244 11.34 29.17 3.08
N ASN A 245 10.70 28.50 4.04
CA ASN A 245 9.26 28.29 4.11
C ASN A 245 8.69 27.58 2.89
N THR A 246 9.52 26.81 2.18
CA THR A 246 9.13 26.03 1.02
C THR A 246 9.41 24.56 1.31
N TYR A 247 8.33 23.78 1.33
CA TYR A 247 8.38 22.33 1.51
C TYR A 247 8.38 21.62 0.17
N LYS A 248 9.27 20.68 0.02
CA LYS A 248 9.43 19.87 -1.17
C LYS A 248 9.38 18.40 -0.81
N ALA A 249 8.47 17.66 -1.43
CA ALA A 249 8.38 16.22 -1.35
C ALA A 249 8.69 15.61 -2.71
N LYS A 250 9.62 14.64 -2.75
CA LYS A 250 10.04 13.95 -3.98
C LYS A 250 9.93 12.46 -3.80
N LEU A 251 9.21 11.81 -4.72
CA LEU A 251 9.08 10.37 -4.85
C LEU A 251 9.68 9.91 -6.18
N VAL A 252 10.56 8.92 -6.12
CA VAL A 252 11.08 8.21 -7.30
C VAL A 252 10.67 6.75 -7.18
N LEU A 253 10.07 6.20 -8.22
CA LEU A 253 9.71 4.79 -8.31
C LEU A 253 10.50 4.14 -9.44
N GLN A 254 11.10 2.98 -9.16
CA GLN A 254 11.66 2.07 -10.15
C GLN A 254 10.61 0.99 -10.48
N LEU A 255 10.36 0.81 -11.76
CA LEU A 255 9.32 -0.09 -12.28
C LEU A 255 9.84 -1.51 -12.51
#